data_3efb1fb616b3bbc78f622a04848bbc23
#
_entry.id   3efb1fb616b3bbc78f622a04848bbc23
#
_cell.length_a   1.000
_cell.length_b   1.000
_cell.length_c   1.000
_cell.angle_alpha   90.00
_cell.angle_beta   90.00
_cell.angle_gamma   90.00
#
_symmetry.space_group_name_H-M   'P 1'
#
loop_
_entity.id
_entity.type
_entity.pdbx_description
1 polymer ?
#
loop_
_entity_poly.entity_id
_entity_poly.type
_entity_poly.pdbx_seq_one_letter_code
_entity_poly.pdbx_strand_id
1 'polypeptide(L)'
;MTTTEGRTGRLRVPPLFGAALLMAMSAAGPGFITQTASFTVLYGASFACAVVVSMIIDVAVQLNVWRILGISGQRAQDLASKVFPGAGQVLTTFVVLGAVVFNIGNIAGTGLGLHNLLGVDPRIGAAISGILAIGIFLVRSVMTAVDRVMVVLGFVKIALIIALVIATAPPVGQAAVGTVDPKGLPFLPILTLIGGTVGGFITYSGAHRLIDAGLTGVSNLKRINRGAWTGILVACVLRIVLFLGFFGVVATGAHLANKNDAAGSSFLAAFGTVGLHLFGLVFWAAGMTSVIGNSYTTATFLQSYVKPVRTHFNRAVIVLIGLATIIFIAAGQTPQSMLVFAGAINGLVLPIGLAIILWVALRRRDLIAGYRYPKLLLGVGLAAWLFTAYAAVDSLTSLGSIFS
;
A
#
# COMPACT_ATOMS: atom_id res chain seq x y z
N MET A 1 -22.99 -37.69 -31.41
CA MET A 1 -21.54 -37.44 -31.12
C MET A 1 -21.48 -36.35 -30.10
N THR A 2 -21.33 -36.71 -28.85
CA THR A 2 -21.29 -35.84 -27.67
C THR A 2 -19.82 -35.51 -27.40
N THR A 3 -19.43 -34.27 -27.63
CA THR A 3 -18.12 -33.77 -27.27
C THR A 3 -18.09 -33.36 -25.78
N THR A 4 -17.41 -34.16 -24.99
CA THR A 4 -17.05 -33.87 -23.59
C THR A 4 -16.00 -32.77 -23.55
N GLU A 5 -16.40 -31.54 -23.25
CA GLU A 5 -15.45 -30.47 -22.89
C GLU A 5 -14.89 -30.76 -21.49
N GLY A 6 -13.57 -30.97 -21.46
CA GLY A 6 -12.80 -31.16 -20.25
C GLY A 6 -12.87 -29.93 -19.34
N ARG A 7 -13.56 -30.07 -18.23
CA ARG A 7 -13.54 -29.11 -17.10
C ARG A 7 -12.16 -29.15 -16.44
N THR A 8 -11.23 -28.31 -16.89
CA THR A 8 -10.07 -27.96 -16.08
C THR A 8 -10.55 -27.12 -14.89
N GLY A 9 -10.47 -27.70 -13.70
CA GLY A 9 -10.87 -27.07 -12.44
C GLY A 9 -9.97 -25.87 -12.11
N ARG A 10 -10.25 -24.71 -12.72
CA ARG A 10 -9.73 -23.42 -12.26
C ARG A 10 -10.42 -23.12 -10.92
N LEU A 11 -9.67 -23.06 -9.85
CA LEU A 11 -10.10 -22.43 -8.60
C LEU A 11 -10.54 -20.99 -8.97
N ARG A 12 -11.82 -20.81 -9.23
CA ARG A 12 -12.42 -19.48 -9.43
C ARG A 12 -12.49 -18.81 -8.07
N VAL A 13 -11.40 -18.10 -7.70
CA VAL A 13 -11.45 -17.18 -6.55
C VAL A 13 -12.57 -16.18 -6.85
N PRO A 14 -13.59 -16.07 -5.97
CA PRO A 14 -14.66 -15.11 -6.19
C PRO A 14 -14.07 -13.72 -6.43
N PRO A 15 -14.53 -12.93 -7.41
CA PRO A 15 -13.95 -11.62 -7.76
C PRO A 15 -13.79 -10.68 -6.55
N LEU A 16 -14.72 -10.80 -5.60
CA LEU A 16 -14.72 -10.04 -4.35
C LEU A 16 -13.53 -10.41 -3.44
N PHE A 17 -13.29 -11.71 -3.29
CA PHE A 17 -12.18 -12.23 -2.49
C PHE A 17 -10.84 -11.91 -3.16
N GLY A 18 -10.79 -12.01 -4.49
CA GLY A 18 -9.62 -11.62 -5.28
C GLY A 18 -9.28 -10.12 -5.11
N ALA A 19 -10.27 -9.23 -5.17
CA ALA A 19 -10.05 -7.80 -4.96
C ALA A 19 -9.58 -7.48 -3.53
N ALA A 20 -10.19 -8.11 -2.52
CA ALA A 20 -9.80 -7.92 -1.12
C ALA A 20 -8.40 -8.47 -0.83
N LEU A 21 -8.08 -9.66 -1.35
CA LEU A 21 -6.76 -10.28 -1.18
C LEU A 21 -5.68 -9.47 -1.89
N LEU A 22 -5.92 -9.03 -3.12
CA LEU A 22 -4.99 -8.18 -3.87
C LEU A 22 -4.73 -6.86 -3.17
N MET A 23 -5.75 -6.25 -2.56
CA MET A 23 -5.57 -5.03 -1.78
C MET A 23 -4.75 -5.30 -0.51
N ALA A 24 -5.06 -6.36 0.23
CA ALA A 24 -4.30 -6.74 1.42
C ALA A 24 -2.83 -7.05 1.08
N MET A 25 -2.58 -7.74 -0.04
CA MET A 25 -1.23 -8.03 -0.52
C MET A 25 -0.50 -6.77 -1.02
N SER A 26 -1.21 -5.84 -1.67
CA SER A 26 -0.68 -4.55 -2.12
C SER A 26 -0.35 -3.64 -0.92
N ALA A 27 -1.23 -3.62 0.09
CA ALA A 27 -0.99 -2.91 1.33
C ALA A 27 0.21 -3.47 2.12
N ALA A 28 0.51 -4.78 2.01
CA ALA A 28 1.65 -5.42 2.64
C ALA A 28 2.91 -5.44 1.73
N GLY A 29 3.10 -4.42 0.92
CA GLY A 29 4.29 -4.21 0.08
C GLY A 29 5.54 -3.80 0.86
N PRO A 30 6.67 -3.56 0.16
CA PRO A 30 7.94 -3.17 0.79
C PRO A 30 7.80 -1.95 1.71
N GLY A 31 7.05 -0.92 1.28
CA GLY A 31 6.81 0.28 2.07
C GLY A 31 6.17 -0.02 3.43
N PHE A 32 5.12 -0.84 3.45
CA PHE A 32 4.43 -1.24 4.66
C PHE A 32 5.36 -1.93 5.69
N ILE A 33 6.21 -2.86 5.21
CA ILE A 33 7.15 -3.60 6.06
C ILE A 33 8.22 -2.66 6.58
N THR A 34 8.86 -1.88 5.71
CA THR A 34 9.95 -0.97 6.07
C THR A 34 9.50 0.13 7.02
N GLN A 35 8.35 0.76 6.76
CA GLN A 35 7.79 1.79 7.64
C GLN A 35 7.53 1.23 9.04
N THR A 36 6.93 0.03 9.12
CA THR A 36 6.66 -0.61 10.40
C THR A 36 7.96 -0.94 11.13
N ALA A 37 8.95 -1.52 10.46
CA ALA A 37 10.25 -1.84 11.06
C ALA A 37 10.98 -0.58 11.55
N SER A 38 11.13 0.42 10.67
CA SER A 38 11.86 1.67 10.96
C SER A 38 11.29 2.41 12.16
N PHE A 39 9.98 2.60 12.18
CA PHE A 39 9.34 3.32 13.28
C PHE A 39 9.23 2.48 14.56
N THR A 40 9.18 1.15 14.47
CA THR A 40 9.29 0.29 15.65
C THR A 40 10.67 0.44 16.32
N VAL A 41 11.73 0.52 15.51
CA VAL A 41 13.09 0.74 16.02
C VAL A 41 13.24 2.11 16.68
N LEU A 42 12.62 3.15 16.11
CA LEU A 42 12.72 4.53 16.60
C LEU A 42 11.87 4.77 17.86
N TYR A 43 10.67 4.22 17.93
CA TYR A 43 9.68 4.57 18.97
C TYR A 43 9.33 3.41 19.91
N GLY A 44 9.82 2.20 19.65
CA GLY A 44 9.57 1.02 20.49
C GLY A 44 8.09 0.78 20.74
N ALA A 45 7.73 0.59 22.02
CA ALA A 45 6.35 0.36 22.44
C ALA A 45 5.39 1.49 22.08
N SER A 46 5.84 2.75 22.11
CA SER A 46 5.00 3.93 21.78
C SER A 46 4.47 3.90 20.35
N PHE A 47 5.15 3.20 19.43
CA PHE A 47 4.68 3.04 18.06
C PHE A 47 3.39 2.24 17.94
N ALA A 48 3.02 1.43 18.94
CA ALA A 48 1.74 0.74 18.99
C ALA A 48 0.55 1.70 18.86
N CYS A 49 0.65 2.92 19.42
CA CYS A 49 -0.37 3.97 19.25
C CYS A 49 -0.51 4.36 17.77
N ALA A 50 0.59 4.59 17.05
CA ALA A 50 0.56 4.89 15.62
C ALA A 50 -0.10 3.77 14.81
N VAL A 51 0.20 2.51 15.13
CA VAL A 51 -0.40 1.34 14.50
C VAL A 51 -1.91 1.36 14.69
N VAL A 52 -2.40 1.49 15.92
CA VAL A 52 -3.85 1.48 16.23
C VAL A 52 -4.58 2.67 15.61
N VAL A 53 -4.03 3.88 15.75
CA VAL A 53 -4.65 5.09 15.17
C VAL A 53 -4.71 4.99 13.65
N SER A 54 -3.61 4.56 12.99
CA SER A 54 -3.62 4.38 11.55
C SER A 54 -4.68 3.37 11.09
N MET A 55 -4.86 2.26 11.82
CA MET A 55 -5.88 1.25 11.49
C MET A 55 -7.31 1.81 11.58
N ILE A 56 -7.61 2.61 12.60
CA ILE A 56 -8.93 3.27 12.76
C ILE A 56 -9.19 4.19 11.56
N ILE A 57 -8.21 4.99 11.20
CA ILE A 57 -8.30 5.89 10.03
C ILE A 57 -8.42 5.09 8.73
N ASP A 58 -7.63 4.04 8.54
CA ASP A 58 -7.65 3.17 7.35
C ASP A 58 -9.05 2.57 7.13
N VAL A 59 -9.68 2.07 8.19
CA VAL A 59 -11.06 1.54 8.16
C VAL A 59 -12.05 2.64 7.75
N ALA A 60 -11.95 3.83 8.37
CA ALA A 60 -12.83 4.95 8.06
C ALA A 60 -12.71 5.41 6.61
N VAL A 61 -11.49 5.55 6.11
CA VAL A 61 -11.21 5.95 4.72
C VAL A 61 -11.72 4.90 3.74
N GLN A 62 -11.33 3.65 3.91
CA GLN A 62 -11.66 2.59 2.96
C GLN A 62 -13.16 2.35 2.85
N LEU A 63 -13.87 2.29 3.97
CA LEU A 63 -15.33 2.07 3.96
C LEU A 63 -16.07 3.21 3.26
N ASN A 64 -15.64 4.45 3.45
CA ASN A 64 -16.24 5.60 2.77
C ASN A 64 -15.91 5.60 1.27
N VAL A 65 -14.64 5.51 0.91
CA VAL A 65 -14.20 5.58 -0.49
C VAL A 65 -14.79 4.44 -1.31
N TRP A 66 -14.68 3.19 -0.85
CA TRP A 66 -15.19 2.04 -1.60
C TRP A 66 -16.71 2.06 -1.75
N ARG A 67 -17.43 2.50 -0.71
CA ARG A 67 -18.89 2.63 -0.79
C ARG A 67 -19.31 3.68 -1.80
N ILE A 68 -18.73 4.88 -1.74
CA ILE A 68 -19.10 5.99 -2.62
C ILE A 68 -18.76 5.65 -4.08
N LEU A 69 -17.53 5.20 -4.36
CA LEU A 69 -17.12 4.83 -5.71
C LEU A 69 -17.88 3.60 -6.22
N GLY A 70 -18.07 2.60 -5.37
CA GLY A 70 -18.81 1.38 -5.74
C GLY A 70 -20.28 1.68 -6.07
N ILE A 71 -20.98 2.50 -5.28
CA ILE A 71 -22.37 2.89 -5.57
C ILE A 71 -22.45 3.73 -6.85
N SER A 72 -21.55 4.71 -7.01
CA SER A 72 -21.55 5.57 -8.20
C SER A 72 -21.20 4.83 -9.49
N GLY A 73 -20.48 3.71 -9.39
CA GLY A 73 -19.94 2.99 -10.55
C GLY A 73 -18.92 3.78 -11.35
N GLN A 74 -18.39 4.88 -10.80
CA GLN A 74 -17.49 5.79 -11.48
C GLN A 74 -16.11 5.75 -10.83
N ARG A 75 -15.07 5.90 -11.63
CA ARG A 75 -13.70 6.06 -11.13
C ARG A 75 -13.55 7.37 -10.37
N ALA A 76 -12.63 7.42 -9.41
CA ALA A 76 -12.48 8.56 -8.52
C ALA A 76 -12.29 9.90 -9.26
N GLN A 77 -11.46 9.94 -10.30
CA GLN A 77 -11.20 11.13 -11.10
C GLN A 77 -12.41 11.58 -11.92
N ASP A 78 -13.19 10.62 -12.43
CA ASP A 78 -14.39 10.92 -13.25
C ASP A 78 -15.51 11.45 -12.35
N LEU A 79 -15.65 10.85 -11.14
CA LEU A 79 -16.58 11.32 -10.12
C LEU A 79 -16.22 12.73 -9.64
N ALA A 80 -14.93 12.98 -9.36
CA ALA A 80 -14.42 14.27 -8.91
C ALA A 80 -14.70 15.38 -9.95
N SER A 81 -14.54 15.09 -11.25
CA SER A 81 -14.84 16.03 -12.33
C SER A 81 -16.31 16.47 -12.39
N LYS A 82 -17.23 15.62 -11.88
CA LYS A 82 -18.66 15.95 -11.76
C LYS A 82 -19.02 16.74 -10.50
N VAL A 83 -18.12 16.76 -9.51
CA VAL A 83 -18.30 17.53 -8.27
C VAL A 83 -17.99 19.01 -8.51
N PHE A 84 -16.79 19.29 -9.02
CA PHE A 84 -16.35 20.65 -9.36
C PHE A 84 -15.55 20.62 -10.66
N PRO A 85 -15.66 21.64 -11.51
CA PRO A 85 -14.80 21.79 -12.68
C PRO A 85 -13.31 21.77 -12.26
N GLY A 86 -12.51 20.93 -12.90
CA GLY A 86 -11.08 20.80 -12.58
C GLY A 86 -10.73 19.86 -11.42
N ALA A 87 -11.68 19.45 -10.56
CA ALA A 87 -11.38 18.59 -9.41
C ALA A 87 -10.83 17.23 -9.81
N GLY A 88 -11.27 16.66 -10.93
CA GLY A 88 -10.73 15.40 -11.45
C GLY A 88 -9.27 15.49 -11.87
N GLN A 89 -8.87 16.61 -12.50
CA GLN A 89 -7.49 16.88 -12.89
C GLN A 89 -6.61 17.05 -11.62
N VAL A 90 -7.08 17.84 -10.66
CA VAL A 90 -6.39 18.05 -9.37
C VAL A 90 -6.18 16.71 -8.66
N LEU A 91 -7.25 15.92 -8.51
CA LEU A 91 -7.17 14.60 -7.90
C LEU A 91 -6.18 13.70 -8.65
N THR A 92 -6.26 13.64 -9.98
CA THR A 92 -5.35 12.85 -10.81
C THR A 92 -3.90 13.27 -10.63
N THR A 93 -3.62 14.56 -10.62
CA THR A 93 -2.26 15.09 -10.44
C THR A 93 -1.67 14.63 -9.10
N PHE A 94 -2.39 14.83 -8.00
CA PHE A 94 -1.90 14.42 -6.69
C PHE A 94 -1.78 12.90 -6.53
N VAL A 95 -2.75 12.13 -7.04
CA VAL A 95 -2.71 10.67 -7.01
C VAL A 95 -1.54 10.14 -7.84
N VAL A 96 -1.29 10.70 -9.03
CA VAL A 96 -0.18 10.31 -9.90
C VAL A 96 1.16 10.67 -9.28
N LEU A 97 1.30 11.87 -8.71
CA LEU A 97 2.52 12.26 -8.00
C LEU A 97 2.82 11.31 -6.84
N GLY A 98 1.82 11.03 -5.99
CA GLY A 98 1.97 10.07 -4.90
C GLY A 98 2.30 8.66 -5.40
N ALA A 99 1.68 8.21 -6.49
CA ALA A 99 1.93 6.90 -7.08
C ALA A 99 3.34 6.79 -7.69
N VAL A 100 3.83 7.84 -8.34
CA VAL A 100 5.21 7.88 -8.87
C VAL A 100 6.22 7.79 -7.73
N VAL A 101 6.07 8.61 -6.69
CA VAL A 101 6.94 8.57 -5.50
C VAL A 101 6.89 7.18 -4.83
N PHE A 102 5.69 6.61 -4.71
CA PHE A 102 5.54 5.25 -4.17
C PHE A 102 6.21 4.19 -5.04
N ASN A 103 6.22 4.38 -6.35
CA ASN A 103 6.89 3.47 -7.27
C ASN A 103 8.41 3.56 -7.18
N ILE A 104 8.96 4.75 -6.95
CA ILE A 104 10.40 4.94 -6.66
C ILE A 104 10.75 4.16 -5.37
N GLY A 105 9.93 4.26 -4.32
CA GLY A 105 10.08 3.46 -3.11
C GLY A 105 10.00 1.95 -3.37
N ASN A 106 9.06 1.49 -4.19
CA ASN A 106 8.94 0.06 -4.53
C ASN A 106 10.19 -0.46 -5.28
N ILE A 107 10.72 0.31 -6.21
CA ILE A 107 11.99 0.00 -6.91
C ILE A 107 13.14 -0.05 -5.90
N ALA A 108 13.24 0.92 -4.99
CA ALA A 108 14.20 0.90 -3.91
C ALA A 108 14.09 -0.37 -3.05
N GLY A 109 12.85 -0.76 -2.73
CA GLY A 109 12.55 -2.01 -2.02
C GLY A 109 12.99 -3.26 -2.78
N THR A 110 12.82 -3.32 -4.11
CA THR A 110 13.35 -4.45 -4.90
C THR A 110 14.88 -4.50 -4.85
N GLY A 111 15.54 -3.35 -4.89
CA GLY A 111 17.00 -3.26 -4.74
C GLY A 111 17.47 -3.77 -3.38
N LEU A 112 16.81 -3.36 -2.30
CA LEU A 112 17.09 -3.83 -0.94
C LEU A 112 16.83 -5.34 -0.78
N GLY A 113 15.76 -5.84 -1.40
CA GLY A 113 15.47 -7.27 -1.41
C GLY A 113 16.58 -8.10 -2.05
N LEU A 114 17.10 -7.68 -3.21
CA LEU A 114 18.25 -8.33 -3.86
C LEU A 114 19.55 -8.15 -3.07
N HIS A 115 19.74 -7.02 -2.40
CA HIS A 115 20.87 -6.83 -1.49
C HIS A 115 20.84 -7.87 -0.36
N ASN A 116 19.71 -8.03 0.30
CA ASN A 116 19.53 -8.99 1.39
C ASN A 116 19.63 -10.45 0.93
N LEU A 117 19.26 -10.73 -0.33
CA LEU A 117 19.30 -12.08 -0.89
C LEU A 117 20.69 -12.46 -1.44
N LEU A 118 21.37 -11.53 -2.14
CA LEU A 118 22.56 -11.82 -2.93
C LEU A 118 23.79 -10.96 -2.57
N GLY A 119 23.63 -10.00 -1.65
CA GLY A 119 24.70 -9.08 -1.28
C GLY A 119 25.05 -8.00 -2.34
N VAL A 120 24.28 -7.87 -3.41
CA VAL A 120 24.52 -6.88 -4.46
C VAL A 120 24.19 -5.47 -3.99
N ASP A 121 24.83 -4.46 -4.59
CA ASP A 121 24.48 -3.06 -4.29
C ASP A 121 23.00 -2.80 -4.58
N PRO A 122 22.25 -2.11 -3.67
CA PRO A 122 20.81 -1.86 -3.85
C PRO A 122 20.46 -1.12 -5.14
N ARG A 123 21.34 -0.27 -5.69
CA ARG A 123 21.11 0.43 -6.95
C ARG A 123 21.22 -0.51 -8.14
N ILE A 124 22.19 -1.44 -8.11
CA ILE A 124 22.33 -2.49 -9.11
C ILE A 124 21.11 -3.43 -9.05
N GLY A 125 20.73 -3.83 -7.83
CA GLY A 125 19.53 -4.64 -7.60
C GLY A 125 18.26 -3.98 -8.13
N ALA A 126 18.10 -2.68 -7.92
CA ALA A 126 17.00 -1.89 -8.44
C ALA A 126 17.01 -1.81 -9.99
N ALA A 127 18.17 -1.62 -10.61
CA ALA A 127 18.30 -1.60 -12.07
C ALA A 127 17.91 -2.96 -12.69
N ILE A 128 18.42 -4.06 -12.13
CA ILE A 128 18.07 -5.42 -12.57
C ILE A 128 16.56 -5.64 -12.42
N SER A 129 15.99 -5.27 -11.26
CA SER A 129 14.56 -5.43 -10.99
C SER A 129 13.68 -4.58 -11.92
N GLY A 130 14.09 -3.36 -12.25
CA GLY A 130 13.41 -2.50 -13.21
C GLY A 130 13.35 -3.11 -14.61
N ILE A 131 14.48 -3.64 -15.09
CA ILE A 131 14.56 -4.34 -16.39
C ILE A 131 13.68 -5.59 -16.39
N LEU A 132 13.75 -6.39 -15.31
CA LEU A 132 12.91 -7.58 -15.17
C LEU A 132 11.43 -7.25 -15.11
N ALA A 133 11.04 -6.19 -14.39
CA ALA A 133 9.65 -5.75 -14.30
C ALA A 133 9.09 -5.33 -15.67
N ILE A 134 9.88 -4.62 -16.48
CA ILE A 134 9.54 -4.27 -17.86
C ILE A 134 9.40 -5.54 -18.71
N GLY A 135 10.35 -6.48 -18.62
CA GLY A 135 10.32 -7.75 -19.35
C GLY A 135 9.08 -8.58 -19.01
N ILE A 136 8.77 -8.74 -17.71
CA ILE A 136 7.56 -9.46 -17.23
C ILE A 136 6.29 -8.79 -17.76
N PHE A 137 6.23 -7.47 -17.73
CA PHE A 137 5.06 -6.72 -18.21
C PHE A 137 4.82 -6.88 -19.70
N LEU A 138 5.90 -6.97 -20.51
CA LEU A 138 5.81 -7.15 -21.96
C LEU A 138 5.31 -8.54 -22.37
N VAL A 139 5.57 -9.58 -21.56
CA VAL A 139 5.26 -10.97 -21.90
C VAL A 139 4.07 -11.47 -21.06
N ARG A 140 2.86 -11.40 -21.62
CA ARG A 140 1.61 -11.78 -20.91
C ARG A 140 1.61 -13.20 -20.33
N SER A 141 2.22 -14.17 -21.00
CA SER A 141 2.29 -15.55 -20.50
C SER A 141 3.15 -15.67 -19.26
N VAL A 142 4.26 -14.91 -19.19
CA VAL A 142 5.14 -14.82 -18.02
C VAL A 142 4.40 -14.15 -16.86
N MET A 143 3.60 -13.12 -17.11
CA MET A 143 2.82 -12.41 -16.07
C MET A 143 1.92 -13.37 -15.29
N THR A 144 1.21 -14.30 -15.96
CA THR A 144 0.35 -15.28 -15.27
C THR A 144 1.15 -16.29 -14.42
N ALA A 145 2.34 -16.70 -14.87
CA ALA A 145 3.22 -17.56 -14.09
C ALA A 145 3.78 -16.83 -12.88
N VAL A 146 4.24 -15.60 -13.08
CA VAL A 146 4.73 -14.71 -12.01
C VAL A 146 3.66 -14.49 -10.95
N ASP A 147 2.41 -14.20 -11.34
CA ASP A 147 1.32 -14.00 -10.37
C ASP A 147 1.14 -15.21 -9.43
N ARG A 148 1.28 -16.44 -9.93
CA ARG A 148 1.21 -17.65 -9.08
C ARG A 148 2.37 -17.74 -8.10
N VAL A 149 3.59 -17.50 -8.57
CA VAL A 149 4.79 -17.50 -7.71
C VAL A 149 4.65 -16.43 -6.63
N MET A 150 4.17 -15.23 -7.00
CA MET A 150 3.97 -14.12 -6.07
C MET A 150 2.92 -14.41 -5.00
N VAL A 151 1.86 -15.15 -5.33
CA VAL A 151 0.87 -15.61 -4.34
C VAL A 151 1.53 -16.55 -3.33
N VAL A 152 2.32 -17.52 -3.79
CA VAL A 152 3.07 -18.44 -2.90
C VAL A 152 4.02 -17.67 -2.00
N LEU A 153 4.83 -16.76 -2.57
CA LEU A 153 5.75 -15.91 -1.79
C LEU A 153 5.00 -14.97 -0.82
N GLY A 154 3.78 -14.57 -1.15
CA GLY A 154 2.89 -13.85 -0.23
C GLY A 154 2.54 -14.67 1.01
N PHE A 155 2.25 -15.96 0.87
CA PHE A 155 2.04 -16.85 2.02
C PHE A 155 3.35 -17.10 2.79
N VAL A 156 4.48 -17.27 2.11
CA VAL A 156 5.80 -17.39 2.75
C VAL A 156 6.09 -16.13 3.58
N LYS A 157 5.78 -14.95 3.06
CA LYS A 157 5.90 -13.68 3.80
C LYS A 157 5.12 -13.70 5.10
N ILE A 158 3.85 -14.10 5.05
CA ILE A 158 3.00 -14.18 6.24
C ILE A 158 3.59 -15.19 7.24
N ALA A 159 4.03 -16.34 6.77
CA ALA A 159 4.67 -17.37 7.63
C ALA A 159 5.95 -16.84 8.29
N LEU A 160 6.79 -16.12 7.55
CA LEU A 160 8.00 -15.50 8.09
C LEU A 160 7.70 -14.43 9.14
N ILE A 161 6.66 -13.62 8.95
CA ILE A 161 6.25 -12.62 9.93
C ILE A 161 5.74 -13.30 11.21
N ILE A 162 4.93 -14.35 11.08
CA ILE A 162 4.46 -15.14 12.23
C ILE A 162 5.63 -15.82 12.93
N ALA A 163 6.57 -16.41 12.20
CA ALA A 163 7.77 -17.02 12.75
C ALA A 163 8.59 -15.98 13.54
N LEU A 164 8.71 -14.73 13.04
CA LEU A 164 9.39 -13.65 13.73
C LEU A 164 8.73 -13.36 15.10
N VAL A 165 7.40 -13.27 15.16
CA VAL A 165 6.66 -13.07 16.42
C VAL A 165 6.90 -14.21 17.39
N ILE A 166 6.85 -15.46 16.93
CA ILE A 166 7.07 -16.65 17.78
C ILE A 166 8.50 -16.67 18.31
N ALA A 167 9.49 -16.42 17.46
CA ALA A 167 10.90 -16.45 17.82
C ALA A 167 11.30 -15.35 18.81
N THR A 168 10.68 -14.17 18.71
CA THR A 168 11.05 -13.00 19.53
C THR A 168 10.20 -12.82 20.77
N ALA A 169 9.08 -13.57 20.91
CA ALA A 169 8.17 -13.54 22.06
C ALA A 169 7.90 -12.10 22.57
N PRO A 170 7.30 -11.22 21.75
CA PRO A 170 7.20 -9.80 22.04
C PRO A 170 6.48 -9.53 23.37
N PRO A 171 6.90 -8.50 24.13
CA PRO A 171 6.25 -8.12 25.38
C PRO A 171 4.93 -7.37 25.10
N VAL A 172 3.86 -8.13 24.81
CA VAL A 172 2.54 -7.60 24.40
C VAL A 172 1.98 -6.60 25.42
N GLY A 173 2.23 -6.82 26.72
CA GLY A 173 1.82 -5.91 27.78
C GLY A 173 2.44 -4.51 27.62
N GLN A 174 3.72 -4.42 27.24
CA GLN A 174 4.37 -3.12 26.98
C GLN A 174 3.80 -2.46 25.72
N ALA A 175 3.50 -3.23 24.69
CA ALA A 175 2.83 -2.72 23.49
C ALA A 175 1.45 -2.14 23.80
N ALA A 176 0.68 -2.81 24.65
CA ALA A 176 -0.63 -2.34 25.12
C ALA A 176 -0.52 -1.01 25.89
N VAL A 177 0.45 -0.88 26.80
CA VAL A 177 0.73 0.39 27.50
C VAL A 177 1.13 1.46 26.50
N GLY A 178 2.04 1.19 25.55
CA GLY A 178 2.45 2.13 24.52
C GLY A 178 1.32 2.60 23.60
N THR A 179 0.24 1.82 23.49
CA THR A 179 -0.95 2.23 22.73
C THR A 179 -1.71 3.38 23.42
N VAL A 180 -1.83 3.36 24.74
CA VAL A 180 -2.63 4.32 25.52
C VAL A 180 -1.80 5.45 26.12
N ASP A 181 -0.51 5.24 26.32
CA ASP A 181 0.45 6.23 26.84
C ASP A 181 1.70 6.31 25.95
N PRO A 182 1.56 6.81 24.70
CA PRO A 182 2.69 6.96 23.80
C PRO A 182 3.57 8.15 24.20
N LYS A 183 4.86 7.87 24.46
CA LYS A 183 5.83 8.92 24.82
C LYS A 183 6.55 9.42 23.59
N GLY A 184 6.38 10.73 23.29
CA GLY A 184 7.16 11.41 22.25
C GLY A 184 6.85 10.92 20.82
N LEU A 185 5.63 10.46 20.54
CA LEU A 185 5.25 10.00 19.21
C LEU A 185 4.72 11.15 18.34
N PRO A 186 5.44 11.58 17.28
CA PRO A 186 4.96 12.61 16.37
C PRO A 186 3.91 12.07 15.40
N PHE A 187 3.22 12.98 14.66
CA PHE A 187 2.20 12.59 13.67
C PHE A 187 2.77 11.95 12.41
N LEU A 188 4.03 12.23 12.05
CA LEU A 188 4.67 11.71 10.84
C LEU A 188 4.62 10.18 10.72
N PRO A 189 4.94 9.37 11.76
CA PRO A 189 4.77 7.91 11.70
C PRO A 189 3.33 7.49 11.42
N ILE A 190 2.34 8.11 12.06
CA ILE A 190 0.92 7.80 11.87
C ILE A 190 0.51 8.10 10.41
N LEU A 191 0.85 9.31 9.92
CA LEU A 191 0.56 9.74 8.56
C LEU A 191 1.22 8.82 7.53
N THR A 192 2.48 8.43 7.78
CA THR A 192 3.25 7.54 6.91
C THR A 192 2.61 6.16 6.81
N LEU A 193 2.14 5.60 7.93
CA LEU A 193 1.42 4.32 7.93
C LEU A 193 0.10 4.40 7.16
N ILE A 194 -0.68 5.46 7.37
CA ILE A 194 -1.93 5.71 6.63
C ILE A 194 -1.62 5.83 5.13
N GLY A 195 -0.59 6.59 4.77
CA GLY A 195 -0.16 6.77 3.40
C GLY A 195 0.29 5.47 2.72
N GLY A 196 0.92 4.57 3.46
CA GLY A 196 1.35 3.26 2.98
C GLY A 196 0.21 2.23 2.84
N THR A 197 -1.01 2.51 3.34
CA THR A 197 -2.14 1.56 3.34
C THR A 197 -3.31 2.03 2.51
N VAL A 198 -3.83 3.23 2.80
CA VAL A 198 -5.02 3.80 2.14
C VAL A 198 -4.72 5.13 1.46
N GLY A 199 -3.49 5.65 1.60
CA GLY A 199 -3.07 6.92 1.04
C GLY A 199 -2.93 6.90 -0.47
N GLY A 200 -2.91 8.10 -1.05
CA GLY A 200 -2.67 8.33 -2.46
C GLY A 200 -3.58 7.48 -3.35
N PHE A 201 -2.97 6.61 -4.16
CA PHE A 201 -3.66 5.79 -5.16
C PHE A 201 -4.24 4.47 -4.60
N ILE A 202 -3.79 3.98 -3.43
CA ILE A 202 -4.03 2.60 -2.98
C ILE A 202 -5.52 2.32 -2.76
N THR A 203 -6.21 3.18 -2.01
CA THR A 203 -7.65 2.99 -1.73
C THR A 203 -8.49 3.08 -3.01
N TYR A 204 -8.11 3.93 -3.97
CA TYR A 204 -8.80 4.04 -5.26
C TYR A 204 -8.56 2.83 -6.15
N SER A 205 -7.34 2.28 -6.16
CA SER A 205 -6.99 1.09 -6.94
C SER A 205 -7.89 -0.10 -6.60
N GLY A 206 -8.15 -0.34 -5.31
CA GLY A 206 -9.06 -1.39 -4.86
C GLY A 206 -10.52 -1.14 -5.29
N ALA A 207 -11.01 0.09 -5.12
CA ALA A 207 -12.36 0.47 -5.55
C ALA A 207 -12.55 0.36 -7.07
N HIS A 208 -11.55 0.78 -7.86
CA HIS A 208 -11.61 0.67 -9.32
C HIS A 208 -11.68 -0.77 -9.80
N ARG A 209 -11.00 -1.72 -9.12
CA ARG A 209 -11.12 -3.16 -9.43
C ARG A 209 -12.52 -3.70 -9.20
N LEU A 210 -13.25 -3.22 -8.17
CA LEU A 210 -14.65 -3.58 -7.98
C LEU A 210 -15.52 -3.08 -9.13
N ILE A 211 -15.27 -1.85 -9.58
CA ILE A 211 -15.97 -1.25 -10.72
C ILE A 211 -15.69 -2.05 -12.00
N ASP A 212 -14.42 -2.37 -12.28
CA ASP A 212 -14.00 -3.16 -13.44
C ASP A 212 -14.59 -4.59 -13.41
N ALA A 213 -14.86 -5.14 -12.21
CA ALA A 213 -15.56 -6.42 -12.02
C ALA A 213 -17.09 -6.32 -12.11
N GLY A 214 -17.66 -5.14 -12.39
CA GLY A 214 -19.10 -4.91 -12.46
C GLY A 214 -19.82 -4.92 -11.12
N LEU A 215 -19.09 -4.87 -9.99
CA LEU A 215 -19.65 -4.82 -8.65
C LEU A 215 -19.98 -3.36 -8.26
N THR A 216 -21.02 -2.81 -8.89
CA THR A 216 -21.43 -1.41 -8.74
C THR A 216 -22.89 -1.27 -8.36
N GLY A 217 -23.27 -0.08 -7.89
CA GLY A 217 -24.65 0.25 -7.55
C GLY A 217 -25.08 -0.20 -6.15
N VAL A 218 -26.24 0.31 -5.74
CA VAL A 218 -26.84 0.03 -4.41
C VAL A 218 -27.17 -1.46 -4.24
N SER A 219 -27.54 -2.17 -5.31
CA SER A 219 -27.81 -3.60 -5.30
C SER A 219 -26.62 -4.46 -4.85
N ASN A 220 -25.41 -4.00 -5.13
CA ASN A 220 -24.17 -4.69 -4.75
C ASN A 220 -23.56 -4.18 -3.43
N LEU A 221 -24.22 -3.28 -2.70
CA LEU A 221 -23.70 -2.62 -1.50
C LEU A 221 -23.18 -3.61 -0.45
N LYS A 222 -23.92 -4.73 -0.20
CA LYS A 222 -23.46 -5.77 0.75
C LYS A 222 -22.11 -6.38 0.32
N ARG A 223 -21.93 -6.61 -0.99
CA ARG A 223 -20.70 -7.18 -1.55
C ARG A 223 -19.55 -6.16 -1.48
N ILE A 224 -19.81 -4.91 -1.85
CA ILE A 224 -18.84 -3.80 -1.77
C ILE A 224 -18.34 -3.66 -0.34
N ASN A 225 -19.25 -3.57 0.64
CA ASN A 225 -18.88 -3.45 2.06
C ASN A 225 -18.09 -4.67 2.56
N ARG A 226 -18.52 -5.89 2.20
CA ARG A 226 -17.80 -7.10 2.59
C ARG A 226 -16.38 -7.10 2.03
N GLY A 227 -16.19 -6.69 0.78
CA GLY A 227 -14.86 -6.55 0.18
C GLY A 227 -14.00 -5.52 0.90
N ALA A 228 -14.56 -4.34 1.20
CA ALA A 228 -13.87 -3.29 1.93
C ALA A 228 -13.44 -3.76 3.33
N TRP A 229 -14.36 -4.37 4.10
CA TRP A 229 -14.05 -4.92 5.42
C TRP A 229 -13.00 -6.02 5.37
N THR A 230 -13.14 -7.00 4.47
CA THR A 230 -12.19 -8.12 4.38
C THR A 230 -10.79 -7.61 4.05
N GLY A 231 -10.65 -6.72 3.07
CA GLY A 231 -9.35 -6.17 2.67
C GLY A 231 -8.66 -5.42 3.81
N ILE A 232 -9.39 -4.52 4.47
CA ILE A 232 -8.79 -3.69 5.52
C ILE A 232 -8.49 -4.47 6.79
N LEU A 233 -9.36 -5.41 7.19
CA LEU A 233 -9.11 -6.24 8.39
C LEU A 233 -7.86 -7.12 8.21
N VAL A 234 -7.66 -7.72 7.03
CA VAL A 234 -6.45 -8.48 6.75
C VAL A 234 -5.22 -7.57 6.85
N ALA A 235 -5.27 -6.36 6.28
CA ALA A 235 -4.17 -5.40 6.39
C ALA A 235 -3.90 -5.00 7.84
N CYS A 236 -4.95 -4.76 8.65
CA CYS A 236 -4.83 -4.46 10.08
C CYS A 236 -4.16 -5.59 10.86
N VAL A 237 -4.63 -6.83 10.67
CA VAL A 237 -4.03 -8.01 11.35
C VAL A 237 -2.56 -8.16 10.97
N LEU A 238 -2.24 -8.07 9.68
CA LEU A 238 -0.84 -8.14 9.22
C LEU A 238 0.03 -7.05 9.84
N ARG A 239 -0.50 -5.83 10.01
CA ARG A 239 0.23 -4.72 10.63
C ARG A 239 0.51 -4.96 12.10
N ILE A 240 -0.48 -5.45 12.86
CA ILE A 240 -0.28 -5.80 14.27
C ILE A 240 0.79 -6.88 14.42
N VAL A 241 0.67 -7.97 13.63
CA VAL A 241 1.60 -9.10 13.71
C VAL A 241 3.01 -8.66 13.31
N LEU A 242 3.13 -7.83 12.26
CA LEU A 242 4.41 -7.30 11.80
C LEU A 242 5.05 -6.37 12.85
N PHE A 243 4.25 -5.45 13.44
CA PHE A 243 4.71 -4.59 14.52
C PHE A 243 5.21 -5.42 15.71
N LEU A 244 4.43 -6.39 16.16
CA LEU A 244 4.81 -7.25 17.29
C LEU A 244 6.11 -8.01 16.98
N GLY A 245 6.29 -8.53 15.76
CA GLY A 245 7.52 -9.21 15.37
C GLY A 245 8.75 -8.32 15.48
N PHE A 246 8.70 -7.11 14.92
CA PHE A 246 9.80 -6.14 15.03
C PHE A 246 9.96 -5.62 16.45
N PHE A 247 8.87 -5.40 17.17
CA PHE A 247 8.94 -4.95 18.56
C PHE A 247 9.58 -6.01 19.46
N GLY A 248 9.31 -7.30 19.21
CA GLY A 248 9.99 -8.39 19.91
C GLY A 248 11.51 -8.32 19.73
N VAL A 249 12.01 -8.11 18.48
CA VAL A 249 13.45 -7.95 18.23
C VAL A 249 14.01 -6.74 18.98
N VAL A 250 13.32 -5.60 18.95
CA VAL A 250 13.75 -4.37 19.65
C VAL A 250 13.77 -4.59 21.16
N ALA A 251 12.76 -5.27 21.71
CA ALA A 251 12.64 -5.52 23.15
C ALA A 251 13.70 -6.49 23.68
N THR A 252 14.28 -7.37 22.85
CA THR A 252 15.42 -8.20 23.25
C THR A 252 16.72 -7.43 23.41
N GLY A 253 16.77 -6.15 23.01
CA GLY A 253 17.99 -5.34 22.97
C GLY A 253 18.94 -5.77 21.84
N ALA A 254 18.48 -6.54 20.85
CA ALA A 254 19.30 -7.01 19.74
C ALA A 254 19.91 -5.84 18.98
N HIS A 255 21.22 -5.89 18.76
CA HIS A 255 21.90 -4.89 17.95
C HIS A 255 21.56 -5.09 16.46
N LEU A 256 20.92 -4.09 15.86
CA LEU A 256 20.63 -4.14 14.43
C LEU A 256 21.90 -3.87 13.61
N ALA A 257 22.26 -4.83 12.77
CA ALA A 257 23.49 -4.76 11.96
C ALA A 257 23.53 -3.56 11.01
N ASN A 258 22.37 -3.16 10.48
CA ASN A 258 22.23 -2.01 9.59
C ASN A 258 20.99 -1.19 9.93
N LYS A 259 21.18 0.03 10.43
CA LYS A 259 20.08 0.95 10.76
C LYS A 259 19.30 1.42 9.51
N ASN A 260 19.93 1.39 8.33
CA ASN A 260 19.31 1.74 7.06
C ASN A 260 18.55 0.55 6.41
N ASP A 261 18.50 -0.59 7.12
CA ASP A 261 17.68 -1.74 6.80
C ASP A 261 17.17 -2.39 8.10
N ALA A 262 16.28 -1.69 8.78
CA ALA A 262 15.70 -2.14 10.04
C ALA A 262 14.97 -3.48 9.89
N ALA A 263 14.28 -3.69 8.74
CA ALA A 263 13.54 -4.93 8.49
C ALA A 263 14.48 -6.11 8.28
N GLY A 264 15.43 -6.04 7.34
CA GLY A 264 16.39 -7.11 7.07
C GLY A 264 17.25 -7.42 8.30
N SER A 265 17.71 -6.37 9.02
CA SER A 265 18.48 -6.55 10.27
C SER A 265 17.69 -7.25 11.36
N SER A 266 16.38 -7.05 11.43
CA SER A 266 15.53 -7.77 12.38
C SER A 266 15.43 -9.26 12.06
N PHE A 267 15.30 -9.63 10.78
CA PHE A 267 15.31 -11.02 10.35
C PHE A 267 16.70 -11.67 10.51
N LEU A 268 17.77 -10.91 10.27
CA LEU A 268 19.14 -11.35 10.54
C LEU A 268 19.35 -11.65 12.04
N ALA A 269 18.89 -10.76 12.91
CA ALA A 269 19.00 -10.94 14.35
C ALA A 269 18.20 -12.14 14.87
N ALA A 270 17.01 -12.40 14.32
CA ALA A 270 16.15 -13.49 14.77
C ALA A 270 16.53 -14.87 14.22
N PHE A 271 17.00 -14.93 12.94
CA PHE A 271 17.16 -16.19 12.21
C PHE A 271 18.52 -16.33 11.49
N GLY A 272 19.47 -15.42 11.74
CA GLY A 272 20.77 -15.41 11.08
C GLY A 272 20.65 -15.13 9.57
N THR A 273 21.70 -15.50 8.84
CA THR A 273 21.80 -15.26 7.37
C THR A 273 20.69 -15.94 6.57
N VAL A 274 20.22 -17.10 6.99
CA VAL A 274 19.11 -17.80 6.33
C VAL A 274 17.84 -16.97 6.40
N GLY A 275 17.54 -16.38 7.57
CA GLY A 275 16.39 -15.49 7.75
C GLY A 275 16.49 -14.24 6.87
N LEU A 276 17.68 -13.63 6.79
CA LEU A 276 17.93 -12.48 5.94
C LEU A 276 17.71 -12.80 4.46
N HIS A 277 18.24 -13.93 3.97
CA HIS A 277 18.08 -14.34 2.56
C HIS A 277 16.62 -14.64 2.20
N LEU A 278 15.91 -15.40 3.07
CA LEU A 278 14.48 -15.68 2.86
C LEU A 278 13.64 -14.39 2.88
N PHE A 279 13.92 -13.49 3.82
CA PHE A 279 13.29 -12.18 3.86
C PHE A 279 13.59 -11.39 2.59
N GLY A 280 14.86 -11.35 2.15
CA GLY A 280 15.29 -10.66 0.92
C GLY A 280 14.53 -11.14 -0.31
N LEU A 281 14.38 -12.46 -0.50
CA LEU A 281 13.61 -13.05 -1.60
C LEU A 281 12.14 -12.60 -1.59
N VAL A 282 11.50 -12.71 -0.43
CA VAL A 282 10.08 -12.36 -0.26
C VAL A 282 9.86 -10.85 -0.43
N PHE A 283 10.79 -10.06 0.09
CA PHE A 283 10.74 -8.59 0.00
C PHE A 283 10.93 -8.11 -1.44
N TRP A 284 11.88 -8.71 -2.16
CA TRP A 284 12.09 -8.47 -3.60
C TRP A 284 10.83 -8.81 -4.41
N ALA A 285 10.25 -9.97 -4.18
CA ALA A 285 9.05 -10.42 -4.88
C ALA A 285 7.86 -9.49 -4.62
N ALA A 286 7.66 -9.06 -3.37
CA ALA A 286 6.63 -8.09 -3.02
C ALA A 286 6.85 -6.74 -3.71
N GLY A 287 8.10 -6.29 -3.81
CA GLY A 287 8.49 -5.10 -4.56
C GLY A 287 8.18 -5.22 -6.05
N MET A 288 8.52 -6.33 -6.69
CA MET A 288 8.26 -6.57 -8.11
C MET A 288 6.78 -6.46 -8.47
N THR A 289 5.90 -7.11 -7.68
CA THR A 289 4.44 -7.01 -7.89
C THR A 289 3.93 -5.58 -7.67
N SER A 290 4.46 -4.89 -6.66
CA SER A 290 4.08 -3.52 -6.36
C SER A 290 4.52 -2.55 -7.46
N VAL A 291 5.73 -2.70 -8.02
CA VAL A 291 6.23 -1.88 -9.15
C VAL A 291 5.31 -1.99 -10.36
N ILE A 292 4.99 -3.22 -10.78
CA ILE A 292 4.15 -3.47 -11.96
C ILE A 292 2.72 -2.97 -11.70
N GLY A 293 2.13 -3.34 -10.56
CA GLY A 293 0.75 -2.99 -10.21
C GLY A 293 0.54 -1.48 -10.03
N ASN A 294 1.50 -0.79 -9.41
CA ASN A 294 1.45 0.65 -9.22
C ASN A 294 1.61 1.40 -10.56
N SER A 295 2.58 1.01 -11.39
CA SER A 295 2.77 1.62 -12.72
C SER A 295 1.53 1.46 -13.60
N TYR A 296 0.91 0.27 -13.57
CA TYR A 296 -0.35 0.02 -14.27
C TYR A 296 -1.47 0.94 -13.76
N THR A 297 -1.65 1.03 -12.44
CA THR A 297 -2.68 1.89 -11.83
C THR A 297 -2.44 3.36 -12.16
N THR A 298 -1.20 3.84 -12.07
CA THR A 298 -0.82 5.21 -12.43
C THR A 298 -1.20 5.52 -13.88
N ALA A 299 -0.89 4.61 -14.81
CA ALA A 299 -1.28 4.76 -16.20
C ALA A 299 -2.80 4.82 -16.39
N THR A 300 -3.60 4.08 -15.57
CA THR A 300 -5.08 4.15 -15.64
C THR A 300 -5.64 5.51 -15.21
N PHE A 301 -5.01 6.21 -14.29
CA PHE A 301 -5.38 7.59 -13.94
C PHE A 301 -5.01 8.57 -15.07
N LEU A 302 -3.80 8.45 -15.60
CA LEU A 302 -3.30 9.33 -16.65
C LEU A 302 -4.09 9.22 -17.96
N GLN A 303 -4.54 8.02 -18.35
CA GLN A 303 -5.25 7.81 -19.62
C GLN A 303 -6.55 8.62 -19.75
N SER A 304 -7.16 9.05 -18.64
CA SER A 304 -8.38 9.86 -18.65
C SER A 304 -8.11 11.28 -19.21
N TYR A 305 -6.89 11.79 -19.04
CA TYR A 305 -6.54 13.18 -19.41
C TYR A 305 -5.40 13.30 -20.41
N VAL A 306 -4.57 12.25 -20.57
CA VAL A 306 -3.37 12.28 -21.41
C VAL A 306 -3.57 11.38 -22.63
N LYS A 307 -3.88 11.97 -23.79
CA LYS A 307 -4.11 11.24 -25.06
C LYS A 307 -3.00 10.23 -25.40
N PRO A 308 -1.68 10.56 -25.36
CA PRO A 308 -0.62 9.61 -25.62
C PRO A 308 -0.63 8.36 -24.72
N VAL A 309 -1.01 8.52 -23.44
CA VAL A 309 -1.13 7.38 -22.50
C VAL A 309 -2.29 6.47 -22.89
N ARG A 310 -3.41 7.05 -23.33
CA ARG A 310 -4.59 6.28 -23.77
C ARG A 310 -4.30 5.47 -25.04
N THR A 311 -3.54 6.03 -25.98
CA THR A 311 -3.20 5.35 -27.25
C THR A 311 -2.05 4.35 -27.12
N HIS A 312 -1.11 4.60 -26.19
CA HIS A 312 0.09 3.78 -26.01
C HIS A 312 0.25 3.32 -24.54
N PHE A 313 -0.82 2.75 -23.99
CA PHE A 313 -0.90 2.40 -22.57
C PHE A 313 0.29 1.59 -22.06
N ASN A 314 0.67 0.53 -22.79
CA ASN A 314 1.80 -0.33 -22.39
C ASN A 314 3.13 0.44 -22.37
N ARG A 315 3.35 1.34 -23.33
CA ARG A 315 4.55 2.20 -23.34
C ARG A 315 4.57 3.12 -22.12
N ALA A 316 3.42 3.67 -21.73
CA ALA A 316 3.33 4.52 -20.55
C ALA A 316 3.70 3.76 -19.26
N VAL A 317 3.25 2.51 -19.12
CA VAL A 317 3.63 1.66 -17.96
C VAL A 317 5.14 1.41 -17.94
N ILE A 318 5.75 1.09 -19.08
CA ILE A 318 7.20 0.88 -19.20
C ILE A 318 7.97 2.14 -18.83
N VAL A 319 7.53 3.31 -19.33
CA VAL A 319 8.15 4.60 -19.02
C VAL A 319 8.05 4.90 -17.51
N LEU A 320 6.92 4.61 -16.88
CA LEU A 320 6.74 4.81 -15.43
C LEU A 320 7.66 3.92 -14.60
N ILE A 321 7.87 2.65 -15.00
CA ILE A 321 8.83 1.75 -14.34
C ILE A 321 10.26 2.27 -14.56
N GLY A 322 10.64 2.59 -15.79
CA GLY A 322 11.97 3.09 -16.12
C GLY A 322 12.29 4.41 -15.40
N LEU A 323 11.35 5.34 -15.39
CA LEU A 323 11.49 6.62 -14.71
C LEU A 323 11.71 6.44 -13.20
N ALA A 324 10.90 5.60 -12.54
CA ALA A 324 11.07 5.30 -11.12
C ALA A 324 12.44 4.70 -10.81
N THR A 325 12.92 3.80 -11.69
CA THR A 325 14.24 3.17 -11.56
C THR A 325 15.37 4.21 -11.69
N ILE A 326 15.31 5.05 -12.72
CA ILE A 326 16.33 6.09 -12.95
C ILE A 326 16.35 7.10 -11.80
N ILE A 327 15.18 7.56 -11.34
CA ILE A 327 15.09 8.53 -10.24
C ILE A 327 15.67 7.93 -8.96
N PHE A 328 15.36 6.68 -8.61
CA PHE A 328 15.93 6.04 -7.43
C PHE A 328 17.47 5.96 -7.50
N ILE A 329 18.02 5.50 -8.63
CA ILE A 329 19.47 5.39 -8.82
C ILE A 329 20.15 6.75 -8.72
N ALA A 330 19.54 7.79 -9.31
CA ALA A 330 20.08 9.15 -9.32
C ALA A 330 19.95 9.86 -7.96
N ALA A 331 18.92 9.56 -7.18
CA ALA A 331 18.65 10.24 -5.91
C ALA A 331 19.71 9.99 -4.83
N GLY A 332 20.46 8.90 -4.90
CA GLY A 332 21.53 8.58 -3.96
C GLY A 332 21.09 8.24 -2.54
N GLN A 333 19.79 8.15 -2.30
CA GLN A 333 19.21 7.91 -0.99
C GLN A 333 19.14 6.42 -0.64
N THR A 334 19.02 6.11 0.66
CA THR A 334 18.86 4.72 1.10
C THR A 334 17.49 4.17 0.71
N PRO A 335 17.37 2.87 0.40
CA PRO A 335 16.08 2.27 0.08
C PRO A 335 15.04 2.46 1.19
N GLN A 336 15.45 2.35 2.46
CA GLN A 336 14.58 2.53 3.61
C GLN A 336 13.98 3.94 3.65
N SER A 337 14.80 4.98 3.51
CA SER A 337 14.34 6.38 3.50
C SER A 337 13.36 6.63 2.35
N MET A 338 13.62 6.08 1.15
CA MET A 338 12.71 6.20 0.01
C MET A 338 11.34 5.54 0.27
N LEU A 339 11.31 4.39 0.92
CA LEU A 339 10.08 3.69 1.26
C LEU A 339 9.27 4.41 2.35
N VAL A 340 9.95 4.99 3.34
CA VAL A 340 9.31 5.81 4.38
C VAL A 340 8.77 7.11 3.77
N PHE A 341 9.57 7.81 2.97
CA PHE A 341 9.19 9.04 2.28
C PHE A 341 7.97 8.83 1.35
N ALA A 342 7.96 7.72 0.62
CA ALA A 342 6.83 7.37 -0.25
C ALA A 342 5.51 7.25 0.53
N GLY A 343 5.54 6.65 1.72
CA GLY A 343 4.38 6.61 2.61
C GLY A 343 3.96 7.99 3.10
N ALA A 344 4.92 8.79 3.55
CA ALA A 344 4.64 10.16 4.03
C ALA A 344 3.96 11.00 2.94
N ILE A 345 4.50 11.04 1.71
CA ILE A 345 3.90 11.78 0.58
C ILE A 345 2.48 11.30 0.27
N ASN A 346 2.25 9.98 0.27
CA ASN A 346 0.90 9.45 0.02
C ASN A 346 -0.07 9.79 1.16
N GLY A 347 0.40 9.88 2.40
CA GLY A 347 -0.36 10.38 3.53
C GLY A 347 -0.77 11.84 3.37
N LEU A 348 0.16 12.70 2.89
CA LEU A 348 -0.11 14.11 2.60
C LEU A 348 -1.16 14.31 1.49
N VAL A 349 -1.18 13.45 0.50
CA VAL A 349 -2.13 13.52 -0.63
C VAL A 349 -3.54 13.05 -0.24
N LEU A 350 -3.66 12.16 0.73
CA LEU A 350 -4.93 11.54 1.10
C LEU A 350 -6.05 12.52 1.45
N PRO A 351 -5.85 13.56 2.28
CA PRO A 351 -6.93 14.48 2.67
C PRO A 351 -7.58 15.18 1.48
N ILE A 352 -6.82 15.48 0.42
CA ILE A 352 -7.31 16.17 -0.78
C ILE A 352 -8.36 15.30 -1.48
N GLY A 353 -8.02 14.05 -1.76
CA GLY A 353 -8.93 13.14 -2.44
C GLY A 353 -10.11 12.72 -1.57
N LEU A 354 -9.87 12.50 -0.27
CA LEU A 354 -10.91 12.13 0.69
C LEU A 354 -11.96 13.24 0.83
N ALA A 355 -11.56 14.53 0.85
CA ALA A 355 -12.48 15.67 0.89
C ALA A 355 -13.46 15.64 -0.30
N ILE A 356 -12.93 15.45 -1.52
CA ILE A 356 -13.74 15.41 -2.74
C ILE A 356 -14.75 14.25 -2.69
N ILE A 357 -14.31 13.07 -2.28
CA ILE A 357 -15.16 11.88 -2.20
C ILE A 357 -16.24 12.04 -1.13
N LEU A 358 -15.91 12.54 0.07
CA LEU A 358 -16.90 12.77 1.13
C LEU A 358 -17.90 13.85 0.75
N TRP A 359 -17.50 14.86 -0.03
CA TRP A 359 -18.41 15.89 -0.54
C TRP A 359 -19.53 15.29 -1.39
N VAL A 360 -19.27 14.23 -2.13
CA VAL A 360 -20.30 13.50 -2.90
C VAL A 360 -21.39 12.98 -1.96
N ALA A 361 -21.02 12.35 -0.87
CA ALA A 361 -21.97 11.82 0.11
C ALA A 361 -22.75 12.93 0.83
N LEU A 362 -22.12 14.08 1.04
CA LEU A 362 -22.72 15.26 1.71
C LEU A 362 -23.74 15.99 0.84
N ARG A 363 -23.35 16.30 -0.43
CA ARG A 363 -24.04 17.29 -1.26
C ARG A 363 -24.50 16.79 -2.63
N ARG A 364 -23.92 15.70 -3.15
CA ARG A 364 -24.16 15.25 -4.51
C ARG A 364 -24.74 13.83 -4.55
N ARG A 365 -25.91 13.66 -3.90
CA ARG A 365 -26.63 12.38 -3.88
C ARG A 365 -27.06 11.91 -5.28
N ASP A 366 -27.19 12.83 -6.23
CA ASP A 366 -27.41 12.56 -7.65
C ASP A 366 -26.32 11.64 -8.23
N LEU A 367 -25.07 11.79 -7.80
CA LEU A 367 -23.93 10.98 -8.26
C LEU A 367 -23.86 9.58 -7.64
N ILE A 368 -24.63 9.32 -6.60
CA ILE A 368 -24.73 8.01 -5.93
C ILE A 368 -26.18 7.47 -5.98
N ALA A 369 -26.85 7.64 -7.10
CA ALA A 369 -28.19 7.12 -7.37
C ALA A 369 -29.24 7.48 -6.29
N GLY A 370 -29.17 8.67 -5.70
CA GLY A 370 -30.07 9.12 -4.64
C GLY A 370 -29.90 8.40 -3.30
N TYR A 371 -28.86 7.58 -3.15
CA TYR A 371 -28.63 6.79 -1.93
C TYR A 371 -28.50 7.67 -0.70
N ARG A 372 -29.29 7.33 0.34
CA ARG A 372 -29.20 8.00 1.65
C ARG A 372 -28.00 7.48 2.42
N TYR A 373 -26.94 8.27 2.40
CA TYR A 373 -25.68 7.88 3.04
C TYR A 373 -25.80 7.82 4.56
N PRO A 374 -25.29 6.77 5.25
CA PRO A 374 -25.39 6.66 6.71
C PRO A 374 -24.64 7.80 7.41
N LYS A 375 -25.35 8.56 8.26
CA LYS A 375 -24.77 9.73 8.94
C LYS A 375 -23.57 9.38 9.81
N LEU A 376 -23.63 8.23 10.53
CA LEU A 376 -22.51 7.77 11.36
C LEU A 376 -21.25 7.52 10.53
N LEU A 377 -21.38 6.81 9.40
CA LEU A 377 -20.22 6.51 8.55
C LEU A 377 -19.64 7.78 7.94
N LEU A 378 -20.50 8.73 7.54
CA LEU A 378 -20.08 10.03 7.05
C LEU A 378 -19.36 10.82 8.15
N GLY A 379 -19.88 10.84 9.38
CA GLY A 379 -19.24 11.49 10.52
C GLY A 379 -17.85 10.91 10.83
N VAL A 380 -17.73 9.59 10.81
CA VAL A 380 -16.43 8.91 10.98
C VAL A 380 -15.47 9.26 9.83
N GLY A 381 -15.98 9.32 8.58
CA GLY A 381 -15.17 9.75 7.42
C GLY A 381 -14.68 11.19 7.54
N LEU A 382 -15.54 12.12 8.01
CA LEU A 382 -15.18 13.52 8.24
C LEU A 382 -14.15 13.67 9.37
N ALA A 383 -14.31 12.91 10.47
CA ALA A 383 -13.32 12.89 11.55
C ALA A 383 -11.96 12.38 11.06
N ALA A 384 -11.94 11.31 10.26
CA ALA A 384 -10.72 10.80 9.63
C ALA A 384 -10.09 11.83 8.68
N TRP A 385 -10.91 12.55 7.91
CA TRP A 385 -10.45 13.63 7.05
C TRP A 385 -9.80 14.78 7.84
N LEU A 386 -10.44 15.26 8.90
CA LEU A 386 -9.89 16.32 9.76
C LEU A 386 -8.58 15.88 10.40
N PHE A 387 -8.52 14.64 10.92
CA PHE A 387 -7.32 14.10 11.51
C PHE A 387 -6.18 14.02 10.49
N THR A 388 -6.43 13.45 9.31
CA THR A 388 -5.39 13.30 8.27
C THR A 388 -4.96 14.64 7.70
N ALA A 389 -5.85 15.63 7.59
CA ALA A 389 -5.50 16.98 7.17
C ALA A 389 -4.61 17.68 8.20
N TYR A 390 -4.95 17.57 9.50
CA TYR A 390 -4.12 18.11 10.58
C TYR A 390 -2.74 17.44 10.61
N ALA A 391 -2.71 16.10 10.62
CA ALA A 391 -1.47 15.33 10.62
C ALA A 391 -0.59 15.62 9.39
N ALA A 392 -1.21 15.89 8.23
CA ALA A 392 -0.50 16.29 7.02
C ALA A 392 0.20 17.63 7.19
N VAL A 393 -0.47 18.65 7.73
CA VAL A 393 0.10 19.97 7.97
C VAL A 393 1.24 19.90 8.99
N ASP A 394 1.03 19.20 10.11
CA ASP A 394 2.03 19.02 11.16
C ASP A 394 3.29 18.31 10.62
N SER A 395 3.10 17.26 9.81
CA SER A 395 4.20 16.47 9.28
C SER A 395 5.04 17.17 8.20
N LEU A 396 4.55 18.26 7.59
CA LEU A 396 5.31 18.99 6.56
C LEU A 396 6.67 19.48 7.08
N THR A 397 6.72 19.93 8.34
CA THR A 397 7.97 20.42 8.97
C THR A 397 8.96 19.31 9.26
N SER A 398 8.48 18.07 9.41
CA SER A 398 9.30 16.90 9.79
C SER A 398 9.72 16.03 8.59
N LEU A 399 9.27 16.34 7.37
CA LEU A 399 9.61 15.50 6.20
C LEU A 399 11.12 15.39 5.96
N GLY A 400 11.88 16.46 6.23
CA GLY A 400 13.33 16.48 6.07
C GLY A 400 14.05 15.45 6.95
N SER A 401 13.51 15.14 8.14
CA SER A 401 14.10 14.19 9.08
C SER A 401 14.12 12.74 8.59
N ILE A 402 13.39 12.43 7.52
CA ILE A 402 13.40 11.08 6.90
C ILE A 402 14.76 10.78 6.26
N PHE A 403 15.50 11.80 5.86
CA PHE A 403 16.79 11.69 5.16
C PHE A 403 18.00 12.03 6.03
N SER A 404 17.79 12.51 7.25
CA SER A 404 18.83 12.72 8.26
C SER A 404 19.09 11.46 9.09
#